data_f6a874f05f24c44c84634ae604ab42c7
#
_entry.id   f6a874f05f24c44c84634ae604ab42c7
#
_cell.length_a   1.000
_cell.length_b   1.000
_cell.length_c   1.000
_cell.angle_alpha   90.00
_cell.angle_beta   90.00
_cell.angle_gamma   90.00
#
_symmetry.space_group_name_H-M   'P 1'
#
loop_
_entity.id
_entity.type
_entity.pdbx_description
1 polymer ?
#
loop_
_entity_poly.entity_id
_entity_poly.type
_entity_poly.pdbx_seq_one_letter_code
_entity_poly.pdbx_strand_id
1 'polypeptide(L)'
;MNIFLKTISFFLLCLICPCVMSLSLSIPKALIDIGVAKKFPKEKLSITLDKPVTVFSKERQKIELCGTWASKLPARSGEFCVDTQPVWNKEKGDIEISKVNILKLTAGDGKELSSSISSALNSSILTVLDGTSVHHVTEMIGKRLDAIEIQESSFKLIF
;
A
#
# COMPACT_ATOMS: atom_id res chain seq x y z
N MET A 1 9.31 -33.15 53.54
CA MET A 1 10.00 -31.86 53.29
C MET A 1 10.43 -31.64 51.81
N ASN A 2 10.12 -32.57 50.88
CA ASN A 2 10.54 -32.46 49.47
C ASN A 2 9.44 -32.06 48.45
N ILE A 3 8.19 -31.96 48.89
CA ILE A 3 7.07 -31.62 47.98
C ILE A 3 6.87 -30.10 47.88
N PHE A 4 7.12 -29.38 48.97
CA PHE A 4 7.01 -27.91 49.00
C PHE A 4 8.08 -27.19 48.18
N LEU A 5 9.25 -27.76 47.99
CA LEU A 5 10.34 -27.14 47.22
C LEU A 5 10.13 -27.27 45.70
N LYS A 6 9.41 -28.33 45.23
CA LYS A 6 9.13 -28.52 43.80
C LYS A 6 8.00 -27.61 43.29
N THR A 7 7.03 -27.27 44.14
CA THR A 7 5.95 -26.35 43.75
C THR A 7 6.38 -24.91 43.65
N ILE A 8 7.35 -24.45 44.45
CA ILE A 8 7.88 -23.10 44.39
C ILE A 8 8.72 -22.91 43.12
N SER A 9 9.47 -23.94 42.69
CA SER A 9 10.30 -23.86 41.47
C SER A 9 9.47 -23.77 40.18
N PHE A 10 8.25 -24.36 40.16
CA PHE A 10 7.38 -24.28 38.97
C PHE A 10 6.66 -22.93 38.85
N PHE A 11 6.39 -22.25 39.98
CA PHE A 11 5.73 -20.94 39.98
C PHE A 11 6.69 -19.82 39.61
N LEU A 12 8.01 -19.98 39.87
CA LEU A 12 9.02 -18.98 39.54
C LEU A 12 9.36 -18.98 38.03
N LEU A 13 9.10 -20.07 37.30
CA LEU A 13 9.39 -20.20 35.88
C LEU A 13 8.33 -19.49 34.98
N CYS A 14 7.12 -19.28 35.51
CA CYS A 14 6.04 -18.58 34.78
C CYS A 14 6.13 -17.03 34.79
N LEU A 15 7.00 -16.48 35.62
CA LEU A 15 7.16 -15.01 35.77
C LEU A 15 8.12 -14.36 34.76
N ILE A 16 8.80 -15.17 33.93
CA ILE A 16 9.64 -14.66 32.86
C ILE A 16 8.90 -14.86 31.53
N CYS A 17 7.69 -14.32 31.43
CA CYS A 17 7.10 -14.07 30.12
C CYS A 17 7.77 -12.78 29.62
N PRO A 18 8.67 -12.82 28.63
CA PRO A 18 9.11 -11.59 28.00
C PRO A 18 7.89 -11.00 27.31
N CYS A 19 7.28 -9.97 27.90
CA CYS A 19 6.41 -9.09 27.15
C CYS A 19 7.27 -8.52 26.03
N VAL A 20 7.28 -9.18 24.89
CA VAL A 20 7.80 -8.62 23.65
C VAL A 20 6.90 -7.44 23.34
N MET A 21 7.26 -6.26 23.83
CA MET A 21 6.60 -5.02 23.44
C MET A 21 6.92 -4.79 21.97
N SER A 22 6.06 -5.25 21.09
CA SER A 22 6.11 -4.88 19.68
C SER A 22 5.92 -3.38 19.58
N LEU A 23 6.99 -2.67 19.24
CA LEU A 23 6.92 -1.25 18.95
C LEU A 23 6.15 -1.06 17.64
N SER A 24 5.15 -0.21 17.63
CA SER A 24 4.42 0.12 16.41
C SER A 24 4.24 1.62 16.24
N LEU A 25 4.34 2.08 15.01
CA LEU A 25 4.11 3.47 14.61
C LEU A 25 2.95 3.51 13.64
N SER A 26 2.02 4.45 13.80
CA SER A 26 0.87 4.64 12.91
C SER A 26 1.06 5.85 12.01
N ILE A 27 0.93 5.65 10.69
CA ILE A 27 0.92 6.72 9.70
C ILE A 27 -0.54 6.97 9.29
N PRO A 28 -1.12 8.14 9.59
CA PRO A 28 -2.50 8.44 9.22
C PRO A 28 -2.72 8.41 7.71
N LYS A 29 -3.89 7.93 7.29
CA LYS A 29 -4.31 7.88 5.87
C LYS A 29 -4.13 9.24 5.16
N ALA A 30 -4.44 10.35 5.84
CA ALA A 30 -4.28 11.68 5.27
C ALA A 30 -2.85 11.98 4.79
N LEU A 31 -1.81 11.49 5.48
CA LEU A 31 -0.41 11.65 5.04
C LEU A 31 -0.11 10.80 3.82
N ILE A 32 -0.68 9.59 3.75
CA ILE A 32 -0.55 8.72 2.58
C ILE A 32 -1.26 9.36 1.37
N ASP A 33 -2.48 9.88 1.56
CA ASP A 33 -3.24 10.56 0.50
C ASP A 33 -2.47 11.76 -0.07
N ILE A 34 -1.84 12.56 0.80
CA ILE A 34 -0.97 13.67 0.39
C ILE A 34 0.24 13.15 -0.40
N GLY A 35 0.87 12.06 0.09
CA GLY A 35 2.00 11.42 -0.58
C GLY A 35 1.63 10.91 -1.97
N VAL A 36 0.48 10.25 -2.09
CA VAL A 36 -0.08 9.80 -3.37
C VAL A 36 -0.38 10.99 -4.27
N ALA A 37 -1.15 11.97 -3.79
CA ALA A 37 -1.55 13.14 -4.59
C ALA A 37 -0.35 13.91 -5.18
N LYS A 38 0.76 14.03 -4.43
CA LYS A 38 2.00 14.67 -4.91
C LYS A 38 2.67 13.93 -6.08
N LYS A 39 2.34 12.67 -6.31
CA LYS A 39 2.89 11.87 -7.40
C LYS A 39 2.04 11.94 -8.67
N PHE A 40 0.89 12.60 -8.62
CA PHE A 40 -0.01 12.79 -9.75
C PHE A 40 -0.06 14.28 -10.16
N PRO A 41 -0.34 14.59 -11.43
CA PRO A 41 -0.58 13.64 -12.51
C PRO A 41 0.69 12.84 -12.90
N LYS A 42 0.50 11.58 -13.31
CA LYS A 42 1.56 10.76 -13.90
C LYS A 42 1.33 10.57 -15.37
N GLU A 43 2.35 10.82 -16.18
CA GLU A 43 2.30 10.64 -17.63
C GLU A 43 3.34 9.60 -18.07
N LYS A 44 2.89 8.62 -18.86
CA LYS A 44 3.76 7.66 -19.54
C LYS A 44 3.07 7.11 -20.79
N LEU A 45 3.83 6.98 -21.89
CA LEU A 45 3.34 6.43 -23.16
C LEU A 45 2.06 7.09 -23.67
N SER A 46 1.97 8.42 -23.55
CA SER A 46 0.79 9.23 -23.94
C SER A 46 -0.47 9.02 -23.09
N ILE A 47 -0.33 8.33 -21.96
CA ILE A 47 -1.40 8.15 -20.97
C ILE A 47 -1.07 9.00 -19.75
N THR A 48 -2.03 9.79 -19.32
CA THR A 48 -1.99 10.57 -18.09
C THR A 48 -2.94 9.97 -17.09
N LEU A 49 -2.46 9.68 -15.87
CA LEU A 49 -3.28 9.30 -14.72
C LEU A 49 -3.39 10.49 -13.79
N ASP A 50 -4.59 10.78 -13.30
CA ASP A 50 -4.87 11.96 -12.48
C ASP A 50 -5.97 11.70 -11.44
N LYS A 51 -6.18 12.66 -10.53
CA LYS A 51 -7.20 12.68 -9.49
C LYS A 51 -7.24 11.41 -8.63
N PRO A 52 -6.10 11.03 -7.99
CA PRO A 52 -6.03 9.82 -7.21
C PRO A 52 -6.93 9.90 -5.96
N VAL A 53 -7.67 8.83 -5.70
CA VAL A 53 -8.45 8.61 -4.48
C VAL A 53 -8.10 7.24 -3.93
N THR A 54 -7.77 7.15 -2.65
CA THR A 54 -7.40 5.89 -2.00
C THR A 54 -8.48 5.41 -1.04
N VAL A 55 -8.71 4.10 -1.02
CA VAL A 55 -9.54 3.41 -0.03
C VAL A 55 -8.73 2.29 0.59
N PHE A 56 -8.67 2.26 1.92
CA PHE A 56 -7.94 1.23 2.65
C PHE A 56 -8.85 0.06 2.98
N SER A 57 -8.38 -1.16 2.74
CA SER A 57 -9.06 -2.39 3.12
C SER A 57 -8.23 -3.16 4.13
N LYS A 58 -8.59 -3.04 5.40
CA LYS A 58 -7.96 -3.78 6.50
C LYS A 58 -8.08 -5.29 6.32
N GLU A 59 -9.26 -5.78 5.93
CA GLU A 59 -9.51 -7.21 5.74
C GLU A 59 -8.64 -7.83 4.64
N ARG A 60 -8.48 -7.11 3.52
CA ARG A 60 -7.70 -7.58 2.37
C ARG A 60 -6.22 -7.22 2.45
N GLN A 61 -5.83 -6.38 3.42
CA GLN A 61 -4.48 -5.81 3.52
C GLN A 61 -4.04 -5.16 2.20
N LYS A 62 -4.96 -4.40 1.58
CA LYS A 62 -4.78 -3.75 0.29
C LYS A 62 -5.27 -2.31 0.31
N ILE A 63 -4.71 -1.51 -0.59
CA ILE A 63 -5.15 -0.17 -0.90
C ILE A 63 -5.83 -0.24 -2.27
N GLU A 64 -7.06 0.22 -2.35
CA GLU A 64 -7.70 0.51 -3.63
C GLU A 64 -7.37 1.95 -4.01
N LEU A 65 -6.78 2.12 -5.19
CA LEU A 65 -6.45 3.40 -5.78
C LEU A 65 -7.28 3.60 -7.03
N CYS A 66 -8.18 4.55 -6.99
CA CYS A 66 -9.01 4.96 -8.13
C CYS A 66 -8.56 6.33 -8.63
N GLY A 67 -8.89 6.62 -9.89
CA GLY A 67 -8.59 7.91 -10.50
C GLY A 67 -9.12 8.00 -11.92
N THR A 68 -8.70 9.05 -12.61
CA THR A 68 -9.01 9.24 -14.02
C THR A 68 -7.80 8.94 -14.89
N TRP A 69 -8.03 8.46 -16.08
CA TRP A 69 -7.02 8.33 -17.11
C TRP A 69 -7.40 9.13 -18.36
N ALA A 70 -6.42 9.63 -19.06
CA ALA A 70 -6.58 10.25 -20.35
C ALA A 70 -5.47 9.80 -21.31
N SER A 71 -5.82 9.57 -22.58
CA SER A 71 -4.87 9.30 -23.66
C SER A 71 -4.94 10.39 -24.70
N LYS A 72 -3.78 10.78 -25.26
CA LYS A 72 -3.69 11.78 -26.33
C LYS A 72 -3.95 11.17 -27.71
N LEU A 73 -3.59 9.92 -27.93
CA LEU A 73 -3.71 9.24 -29.21
C LEU A 73 -4.12 7.75 -29.00
N PRO A 74 -5.38 7.38 -29.34
CA PRO A 74 -6.50 8.25 -29.64
C PRO A 74 -6.94 9.08 -28.44
N ALA A 75 -7.51 10.27 -28.68
CA ALA A 75 -8.01 11.15 -27.62
C ALA A 75 -9.20 10.48 -26.92
N ARG A 76 -8.96 9.94 -25.72
CA ARG A 76 -9.95 9.24 -24.89
C ARG A 76 -9.62 9.48 -23.43
N SER A 77 -10.65 9.35 -22.60
CA SER A 77 -10.51 9.43 -21.15
C SER A 77 -11.47 8.48 -20.47
N GLY A 78 -11.29 8.27 -19.17
CA GLY A 78 -12.15 7.42 -18.38
C GLY A 78 -11.69 7.31 -16.94
N GLU A 79 -12.14 6.27 -16.27
CA GLU A 79 -11.80 5.97 -14.89
C GLU A 79 -11.05 4.66 -14.79
N PHE A 80 -10.19 4.57 -13.79
CA PHE A 80 -9.53 3.33 -13.39
C PHE A 80 -9.66 3.12 -11.89
N CYS A 81 -9.69 1.85 -11.46
CA CYS A 81 -9.46 1.44 -10.09
C CYS A 81 -8.52 0.24 -10.10
N VAL A 82 -7.57 0.25 -9.18
CA VAL A 82 -6.61 -0.83 -8.97
C VAL A 82 -6.56 -1.18 -7.49
N ASP A 83 -6.30 -2.44 -7.16
CA ASP A 83 -5.87 -2.80 -5.83
C ASP A 83 -4.35 -2.96 -5.79
N THR A 84 -3.76 -2.60 -4.65
CA THR A 84 -2.31 -2.58 -4.46
C THR A 84 -1.95 -3.00 -3.05
N GLN A 85 -0.68 -3.37 -2.84
CA GLN A 85 -0.13 -3.61 -1.51
C GLN A 85 0.99 -2.61 -1.22
N PRO A 86 1.05 -2.03 -0.01
CA PRO A 86 2.22 -1.27 0.42
C PRO A 86 3.37 -2.25 0.70
N VAL A 87 4.54 -1.92 0.20
CA VAL A 87 5.77 -2.68 0.41
C VAL A 87 6.85 -1.74 0.89
N TRP A 88 7.63 -2.21 1.86
CA TRP A 88 8.78 -1.47 2.34
C TRP A 88 9.99 -1.69 1.42
N ASN A 89 10.48 -0.60 0.84
CA ASN A 89 11.74 -0.59 0.09
C ASN A 89 12.88 -0.11 1.01
N LYS A 90 13.68 -1.06 1.51
CA LYS A 90 14.78 -0.77 2.44
C LYS A 90 15.87 0.10 1.84
N GLU A 91 16.13 -0.04 0.54
CA GLU A 91 17.20 0.70 -0.14
C GLU A 91 16.87 2.18 -0.29
N LYS A 92 15.60 2.50 -0.54
CA LYS A 92 15.13 3.87 -0.73
C LYS A 92 14.60 4.51 0.55
N GLY A 93 14.29 3.71 1.58
CA GLY A 93 13.61 4.20 2.77
C GLY A 93 12.16 4.61 2.49
N ASP A 94 11.51 3.96 1.53
CA ASP A 94 10.19 4.34 1.06
C ASP A 94 9.16 3.21 1.23
N ILE A 95 7.93 3.60 1.56
CA ILE A 95 6.77 2.75 1.37
C ILE A 95 6.30 2.93 -0.07
N GLU A 96 6.37 1.87 -0.85
CA GLU A 96 6.01 1.85 -2.28
C GLU A 96 4.71 1.08 -2.50
N ILE A 97 3.98 1.47 -3.55
CA ILE A 97 2.86 0.69 -4.09
C ILE A 97 3.44 -0.48 -4.89
N SER A 98 2.96 -1.69 -4.65
CA SER A 98 3.37 -2.89 -5.38
C SER A 98 2.18 -3.83 -5.62
N LYS A 99 2.41 -4.85 -6.43
CA LYS A 99 1.39 -5.87 -6.77
C LYS A 99 0.09 -5.24 -7.27
N VAL A 100 0.23 -4.28 -8.17
CA VAL A 100 -0.90 -3.57 -8.78
C VAL A 100 -1.76 -4.53 -9.58
N ASN A 101 -3.05 -4.59 -9.27
CA ASN A 101 -4.03 -5.39 -10.00
C ASN A 101 -5.23 -4.51 -10.38
N ILE A 102 -5.63 -4.56 -11.65
CA ILE A 102 -6.70 -3.71 -12.16
C ILE A 102 -8.06 -4.31 -11.79
N LEU A 103 -8.86 -3.52 -11.08
CA LEU A 103 -10.22 -3.86 -10.69
C LEU A 103 -11.26 -3.36 -11.70
N LYS A 104 -11.04 -2.13 -12.20
CA LYS A 104 -11.97 -1.46 -13.10
C LYS A 104 -11.22 -0.58 -14.07
N LEU A 105 -11.67 -0.59 -15.31
CA LEU A 105 -11.20 0.31 -16.37
C LEU A 105 -12.36 0.64 -17.28
N THR A 106 -12.78 1.90 -17.32
CA THR A 106 -13.94 2.35 -18.11
C THR A 106 -13.59 3.52 -18.99
N ALA A 107 -14.27 3.65 -20.11
CA ALA A 107 -14.25 4.85 -20.93
C ALA A 107 -15.28 5.87 -20.41
N GLY A 108 -14.96 7.16 -20.49
CA GLY A 108 -15.83 8.24 -20.03
C GLY A 108 -17.11 8.43 -20.87
N ASP A 109 -17.11 7.91 -22.09
CA ASP A 109 -18.28 7.89 -22.99
C ASP A 109 -19.22 6.70 -22.75
N GLY A 110 -18.94 5.88 -21.73
CA GLY A 110 -19.71 4.67 -21.41
C GLY A 110 -19.56 3.52 -22.39
N LYS A 111 -18.73 3.65 -23.42
CA LYS A 111 -18.46 2.60 -24.38
C LYS A 111 -17.42 1.63 -23.85
N GLU A 112 -17.55 0.38 -24.24
CA GLU A 112 -16.53 -0.62 -23.96
C GLU A 112 -15.21 -0.27 -24.65
N LEU A 113 -14.13 -0.50 -23.93
CA LEU A 113 -12.79 -0.39 -24.50
C LEU A 113 -12.51 -1.61 -25.37
N SER A 114 -12.00 -1.38 -26.59
CA SER A 114 -11.50 -2.49 -27.40
C SER A 114 -10.39 -3.25 -26.66
N SER A 115 -10.23 -4.54 -26.92
CA SER A 115 -9.23 -5.39 -26.26
C SER A 115 -7.80 -4.82 -26.38
N SER A 116 -7.46 -4.27 -27.54
CA SER A 116 -6.14 -3.65 -27.77
C SER A 116 -5.91 -2.40 -26.93
N ILE A 117 -6.91 -1.51 -26.81
CA ILE A 117 -6.83 -0.32 -25.98
C ILE A 117 -6.79 -0.69 -24.51
N SER A 118 -7.64 -1.63 -24.09
CA SER A 118 -7.65 -2.13 -22.71
C SER A 118 -6.30 -2.73 -22.31
N SER A 119 -5.70 -3.56 -23.16
CA SER A 119 -4.36 -4.14 -22.94
C SER A 119 -3.27 -3.08 -22.82
N ALA A 120 -3.27 -2.09 -23.71
CA ALA A 120 -2.29 -1.01 -23.68
C ALA A 120 -2.44 -0.15 -22.41
N LEU A 121 -3.67 0.19 -22.02
CA LEU A 121 -3.96 0.92 -20.78
C LEU A 121 -3.55 0.11 -19.55
N ASN A 122 -3.88 -1.16 -19.50
CA ASN A 122 -3.50 -2.05 -18.40
C ASN A 122 -1.98 -2.06 -18.22
N SER A 123 -1.24 -2.29 -19.28
CA SER A 123 0.23 -2.29 -19.24
C SER A 123 0.79 -0.93 -18.79
N SER A 124 0.23 0.17 -19.27
CA SER A 124 0.67 1.52 -18.91
C SER A 124 0.36 1.84 -17.44
N ILE A 125 -0.85 1.53 -16.96
CA ILE A 125 -1.25 1.75 -15.57
C ILE A 125 -0.35 0.96 -14.63
N LEU A 126 -0.13 -0.32 -14.89
CA LEU A 126 0.76 -1.16 -14.11
C LEU A 126 2.18 -0.57 -14.05
N THR A 127 2.74 -0.19 -15.20
CA THR A 127 4.09 0.36 -15.28
C THR A 127 4.23 1.73 -14.59
N VAL A 128 3.16 2.52 -14.55
CA VAL A 128 3.16 3.84 -13.92
C VAL A 128 3.03 3.74 -12.40
N LEU A 129 2.25 2.79 -11.92
CA LEU A 129 1.91 2.70 -10.49
C LEU A 129 2.85 1.80 -9.70
N ASP A 130 3.33 0.71 -10.29
CA ASP A 130 4.21 -0.22 -9.57
C ASP A 130 5.54 0.46 -9.20
N GLY A 131 5.99 0.28 -7.95
CA GLY A 131 7.16 0.97 -7.39
C GLY A 131 6.97 2.46 -7.09
N THR A 132 5.73 2.97 -7.10
CA THR A 132 5.47 4.37 -6.72
C THR A 132 5.60 4.55 -5.22
N SER A 133 6.55 5.40 -4.79
CA SER A 133 6.71 5.82 -3.39
C SER A 133 5.51 6.65 -2.95
N VAL A 134 4.88 6.28 -1.85
CA VAL A 134 3.75 6.99 -1.25
C VAL A 134 4.10 7.66 0.08
N HIS A 135 5.15 7.19 0.74
CA HIS A 135 5.62 7.78 1.98
C HIS A 135 7.09 7.45 2.21
N HIS A 136 7.86 8.45 2.66
CA HIS A 136 9.25 8.26 3.05
C HIS A 136 9.36 8.04 4.56
N VAL A 137 10.08 7.00 4.97
CA VAL A 137 10.36 6.69 6.38
C VAL A 137 11.84 6.90 6.63
N THR A 138 12.19 7.61 7.71
CA THR A 138 13.60 7.87 8.03
C THR A 138 14.37 6.56 8.16
N GLU A 139 15.63 6.53 7.71
CA GLU A 139 16.46 5.32 7.71
C GLU A 139 16.57 4.65 9.08
N MET A 140 16.59 5.44 10.16
CA MET A 140 16.73 4.94 11.52
C MET A 140 15.54 4.06 11.92
N ILE A 141 14.34 4.41 11.46
CA ILE A 141 13.10 3.68 11.71
C ILE A 141 12.98 2.52 10.71
N GLY A 142 13.23 2.80 9.44
CA GLY A 142 13.04 1.84 8.35
C GLY A 142 13.92 0.59 8.42
N LYS A 143 15.14 0.70 8.97
CA LYS A 143 16.04 -0.46 9.13
C LYS A 143 15.48 -1.57 10.04
N ARG A 144 14.55 -1.21 10.94
CA ARG A 144 13.93 -2.12 11.91
C ARG A 144 12.49 -2.50 11.55
N LEU A 145 12.01 -2.06 10.39
CA LEU A 145 10.65 -2.33 9.97
C LEU A 145 10.50 -3.80 9.56
N ASP A 146 9.64 -4.53 10.27
CA ASP A 146 9.34 -5.93 10.01
C ASP A 146 8.12 -6.10 9.10
N ALA A 147 7.06 -5.30 9.33
CA ALA A 147 5.83 -5.39 8.56
C ALA A 147 5.08 -4.06 8.47
N ILE A 148 4.24 -3.96 7.45
CA ILE A 148 3.26 -2.88 7.29
C ILE A 148 1.87 -3.53 7.31
N GLU A 149 1.03 -3.11 8.26
CA GLU A 149 -0.37 -3.51 8.32
C GLU A 149 -1.27 -2.35 7.89
N ILE A 150 -2.26 -2.64 7.07
CA ILE A 150 -3.28 -1.67 6.68
C ILE A 150 -4.40 -1.71 7.73
N GLN A 151 -4.68 -0.54 8.30
CA GLN A 151 -5.85 -0.30 9.14
C GLN A 151 -6.87 0.51 8.33
N GLU A 152 -8.08 0.74 8.86
CA GLU A 152 -9.12 1.50 8.16
C GLU A 152 -8.71 2.94 7.81
N SER A 153 -7.91 3.57 8.67
CA SER A 153 -7.51 4.98 8.55
C SER A 153 -6.01 5.24 8.69
N SER A 154 -5.18 4.20 8.63
CA SER A 154 -3.73 4.35 8.80
C SER A 154 -2.94 3.14 8.27
N PHE A 155 -1.64 3.32 8.07
CA PHE A 155 -0.67 2.23 8.04
C PHE A 155 -0.08 2.05 9.44
N LYS A 156 -0.03 0.83 9.92
CA LYS A 156 0.67 0.47 11.14
C LYS A 156 1.99 -0.18 10.78
N LEU A 157 3.08 0.49 11.14
CA LEU A 157 4.45 -0.02 11.00
C LEU A 157 4.79 -0.86 12.22
N ILE A 158 5.29 -2.06 12.04
CA ILE A 158 5.65 -3.03 13.09
C ILE A 158 7.16 -3.22 13.07
N PHE A 159 7.78 -3.16 14.28
CA PHE A 159 9.23 -3.24 14.48
C PHE A 159 9.58 -4.35 15.45
#